data_bc3b4000d5c5a6ee12804ad385ffea8b
#
_entry.id   bc3b4000d5c5a6ee12804ad385ffea8b
#
_cell.length_a   1.000
_cell.length_b   1.000
_cell.length_c   1.000
_cell.angle_alpha   90.00
_cell.angle_beta   90.00
_cell.angle_gamma   90.00
#
_symmetry.space_group_name_H-M   'P 1'
#
loop_
_entity.id
_entity.type
_entity.pdbx_description
1 polymer ?
#
loop_
_entity_poly.entity_id
_entity_poly.type
_entity_poly.pdbx_seq_one_letter_code
_entity_poly.pdbx_strand_id
1 'polypeptide(L)'
;MPGVMIAHDCVIGNGNILVDNSALAGHVQLGDHVTLGGYTLIHQFCKLGSYSFTGLSAHITMDVPAFTRVAGMPTKQAGLNTIGLERKGFTKEEITNLKKAYKIFFREGLKVEEAIKKIEKECLSDDKLKIFIDSIKQATRGVLR
;
A
#
# COMPACT_ATOMS: atom_id res chain seq x y z
N MET A 1 -11.54 -1.30 15.35
CA MET A 1 -11.65 -0.39 16.49
C MET A 1 -12.96 0.37 16.41
N PRO A 2 -13.36 1.14 17.45
CA PRO A 2 -14.68 1.80 17.44
C PRO A 2 -14.92 2.72 16.25
N GLY A 3 -16.19 2.82 15.83
CA GLY A 3 -16.60 3.75 14.79
C GLY A 3 -16.14 3.40 13.38
N VAL A 4 -15.55 2.24 13.17
CA VAL A 4 -15.14 1.80 11.84
C VAL A 4 -16.38 1.47 11.00
N MET A 5 -16.43 1.99 9.77
CA MET A 5 -17.49 1.68 8.83
C MET A 5 -16.92 0.98 7.60
N ILE A 6 -17.54 -0.15 7.25
CA ILE A 6 -17.19 -0.92 6.05
C ILE A 6 -18.46 -1.03 5.21
N ALA A 7 -18.43 -0.39 4.05
CA ALA A 7 -19.57 -0.42 3.14
C ALA A 7 -19.68 -1.77 2.40
N HIS A 8 -20.66 -1.85 1.50
CA HIS A 8 -21.00 -3.09 0.77
C HIS A 8 -19.85 -3.57 -0.12
N ASP A 9 -19.77 -4.88 -0.29
CA ASP A 9 -18.87 -5.55 -1.23
C ASP A 9 -17.37 -5.30 -1.03
N CYS A 10 -16.96 -4.93 0.18
CA CYS A 10 -15.54 -4.83 0.49
C CYS A 10 -14.91 -6.21 0.66
N VAL A 11 -13.67 -6.35 0.22
CA VAL A 11 -12.88 -7.56 0.43
C VAL A 11 -11.71 -7.20 1.33
N ILE A 12 -11.65 -7.82 2.50
CA ILE A 12 -10.65 -7.49 3.52
C ILE A 12 -9.85 -8.75 3.83
N GLY A 13 -8.53 -8.67 3.66
CA GLY A 13 -7.63 -9.78 3.97
C GLY A 13 -7.46 -9.99 5.47
N ASN A 14 -6.39 -10.64 5.86
CA ASN A 14 -6.13 -11.08 7.22
C ASN A 14 -5.17 -10.14 7.95
N GLY A 15 -5.31 -10.06 9.28
CA GLY A 15 -4.37 -9.33 10.12
C GLY A 15 -4.42 -7.81 9.98
N ASN A 16 -5.50 -7.28 9.43
CA ASN A 16 -5.65 -5.83 9.21
C ASN A 16 -6.01 -5.11 10.51
N ILE A 17 -5.51 -3.89 10.67
CA ILE A 17 -5.83 -3.01 11.80
C ILE A 17 -6.52 -1.77 11.25
N LEU A 18 -7.78 -1.60 11.59
CA LEU A 18 -8.56 -0.43 11.23
C LEU A 18 -8.76 0.41 12.48
N VAL A 19 -8.04 1.51 12.56
CA VAL A 19 -8.08 2.39 13.73
C VAL A 19 -9.40 3.18 13.75
N ASP A 20 -9.72 3.76 14.88
CA ASP A 20 -11.01 4.41 15.16
C ASP A 20 -11.48 5.32 14.03
N ASN A 21 -12.76 5.20 13.72
CA ASN A 21 -13.46 6.05 12.75
C ASN A 21 -12.91 5.99 11.32
N SER A 22 -12.12 4.98 10.97
CA SER A 22 -11.78 4.77 9.57
C SER A 22 -13.01 4.26 8.81
N ALA A 23 -13.12 4.62 7.53
CA ALA A 23 -14.27 4.27 6.71
C ALA A 23 -13.84 3.81 5.31
N LEU A 24 -14.44 2.70 4.89
CA LEU A 24 -14.25 2.12 3.57
C LEU A 24 -15.54 2.26 2.79
N ALA A 25 -15.49 2.94 1.65
CA ALA A 25 -16.62 3.00 0.73
C ALA A 25 -16.81 1.66 0.01
N GLY A 26 -17.80 1.57 -0.86
CA GLY A 26 -18.13 0.30 -1.52
C GLY A 26 -17.00 -0.27 -2.37
N HIS A 27 -16.92 -1.60 -2.42
CA HIS A 27 -15.96 -2.34 -3.26
C HIS A 27 -14.48 -2.05 -2.98
N VAL A 28 -14.14 -1.56 -1.79
CA VAL A 28 -12.73 -1.38 -1.39
C VAL A 28 -12.11 -2.75 -1.12
N GLN A 29 -10.86 -2.91 -1.54
CA GLN A 29 -10.10 -4.13 -1.29
C GLN A 29 -8.87 -3.82 -0.44
N LEU A 30 -8.73 -4.51 0.67
CA LEU A 30 -7.52 -4.48 1.50
C LEU A 30 -6.80 -5.81 1.38
N GLY A 31 -5.49 -5.78 1.20
CA GLY A 31 -4.66 -6.98 1.30
C GLY A 31 -4.55 -7.45 2.74
N ASP A 32 -3.45 -8.13 3.06
CA ASP A 32 -3.18 -8.61 4.41
C ASP A 32 -2.29 -7.63 5.17
N HIS A 33 -2.45 -7.57 6.49
CA HIS A 33 -1.62 -6.75 7.37
C HIS A 33 -1.57 -5.27 7.01
N VAL A 34 -2.69 -4.75 6.52
CA VAL A 34 -2.87 -3.31 6.24
C VAL A 34 -3.23 -2.60 7.54
N THR A 35 -2.61 -1.47 7.80
CA THR A 35 -2.96 -0.63 8.95
C THR A 35 -3.53 0.69 8.46
N LEU A 36 -4.78 0.97 8.82
CA LEU A 36 -5.40 2.26 8.55
C LEU A 36 -5.31 3.13 9.80
N GLY A 37 -4.67 4.28 9.69
CA GLY A 37 -4.68 5.28 10.74
C GLY A 37 -6.08 5.81 11.03
N GLY A 38 -6.29 6.39 12.20
CA GLY A 38 -7.60 6.92 12.59
C GLY A 38 -8.15 7.90 11.57
N TYR A 39 -9.46 7.87 11.37
CA TYR A 39 -10.15 8.75 10.42
C TYR A 39 -9.69 8.60 8.97
N THR A 40 -9.07 7.50 8.59
CA THR A 40 -8.75 7.22 7.18
C THR A 40 -10.05 7.00 6.41
N LEU A 41 -10.21 7.71 5.30
CA LEU A 41 -11.36 7.55 4.41
C LEU A 41 -10.87 6.99 3.07
N ILE A 42 -11.45 5.88 2.63
CA ILE A 42 -11.06 5.22 1.39
C ILE A 42 -12.21 5.30 0.39
N HIS A 43 -11.92 5.90 -0.77
CA HIS A 43 -12.89 6.04 -1.85
C HIS A 43 -13.24 4.68 -2.46
N GLN A 44 -14.46 4.58 -3.03
CA GLN A 44 -14.94 3.34 -3.63
C GLN A 44 -13.97 2.78 -4.67
N PHE A 45 -13.91 1.46 -4.76
CA PHE A 45 -13.07 0.70 -5.68
C PHE A 45 -11.56 0.81 -5.47
N CYS A 46 -11.09 1.57 -4.49
CA CYS A 46 -9.65 1.63 -4.21
C CYS A 46 -9.14 0.31 -3.64
N LYS A 47 -7.90 0.01 -3.96
CA LYS A 47 -7.18 -1.19 -3.48
C LYS A 47 -5.95 -0.76 -2.70
N LEU A 48 -5.80 -1.30 -1.50
CA LEU A 48 -4.61 -1.10 -0.68
C LEU A 48 -3.87 -2.43 -0.57
N GLY A 49 -2.63 -2.44 -1.03
CA GLY A 49 -1.80 -3.65 -1.03
C GLY A 49 -1.41 -4.08 0.37
N SER A 50 -0.99 -5.33 0.48
CA SER A 50 -0.57 -5.92 1.76
C SER A 50 0.54 -5.13 2.42
N TYR A 51 0.51 -5.04 3.75
CA TYR A 51 1.49 -4.32 4.57
C TYR A 51 1.56 -2.82 4.32
N SER A 52 0.57 -2.25 3.65
CA SER A 52 0.50 -0.79 3.50
C SER A 52 0.01 -0.12 4.78
N PHE A 53 0.33 1.15 4.92
CA PHE A 53 -0.01 1.95 6.10
C PHE A 53 -0.55 3.30 5.67
N THR A 54 -1.66 3.73 6.27
CA THR A 54 -2.17 5.08 6.06
C THR A 54 -2.04 5.89 7.34
N GLY A 55 -1.56 7.13 7.22
CA GLY A 55 -1.47 8.05 8.34
C GLY A 55 -2.83 8.55 8.81
N LEU A 56 -2.83 9.23 9.95
CA LEU A 56 -4.04 9.84 10.53
C LEU A 56 -4.76 10.73 9.50
N SER A 57 -6.07 10.57 9.40
CA SER A 57 -6.93 11.36 8.52
C SER A 57 -6.58 11.30 7.03
N ALA A 58 -5.91 10.24 6.59
CA ALA A 58 -5.59 10.08 5.17
C ALA A 58 -6.86 9.92 4.34
N HIS A 59 -6.89 10.57 3.18
CA HIS A 59 -7.97 10.43 2.19
C HIS A 59 -7.43 9.69 0.99
N ILE A 60 -7.89 8.47 0.78
CA ILE A 60 -7.39 7.60 -0.27
C ILE A 60 -8.35 7.63 -1.46
N THR A 61 -7.89 8.16 -2.58
CA THR A 61 -8.68 8.25 -3.81
C THR A 61 -8.09 7.44 -4.96
N MET A 62 -6.89 6.90 -4.77
CA MET A 62 -6.17 6.07 -5.73
C MET A 62 -5.62 4.84 -5.03
N ASP A 63 -5.15 3.87 -5.80
CA ASP A 63 -4.66 2.62 -5.24
C ASP A 63 -3.30 2.79 -4.55
N VAL A 64 -3.12 2.11 -3.44
CA VAL A 64 -1.89 2.18 -2.63
C VAL A 64 -1.12 0.87 -2.81
N PRO A 65 0.11 0.92 -3.34
CA PRO A 65 0.90 -0.29 -3.50
C PRO A 65 1.25 -0.97 -2.18
N ALA A 66 1.47 -2.27 -2.25
CA ALA A 66 1.91 -3.05 -1.10
C ALA A 66 3.20 -2.45 -0.48
N PHE A 67 3.34 -2.60 0.82
CA PHE A 67 4.50 -2.19 1.62
C PHE A 67 4.75 -0.69 1.71
N THR A 68 3.88 0.14 1.16
CA THR A 68 4.09 1.59 1.16
C THR A 68 3.31 2.29 2.26
N ARG A 69 3.76 3.48 2.61
CA ARG A 69 3.10 4.35 3.57
C ARG A 69 2.63 5.61 2.87
N VAL A 70 1.39 5.99 3.13
CA VAL A 70 0.81 7.21 2.59
C VAL A 70 0.32 8.10 3.73
N ALA A 71 0.48 9.41 3.60
CA ALA A 71 0.12 10.34 4.67
C ALA A 71 -0.02 11.76 4.13
N GLY A 72 -0.49 12.64 4.98
CA GLY A 72 -0.54 14.06 4.69
C GLY A 72 -1.86 14.54 4.11
N MET A 73 -1.93 15.83 3.87
CA MET A 73 -3.09 16.50 3.28
C MET A 73 -2.61 17.52 2.24
N PRO A 74 -2.82 17.26 0.92
CA PRO A 74 -3.41 16.02 0.37
C PRO A 74 -2.55 14.79 0.65
N THR A 75 -3.20 13.63 0.68
CA THR A 75 -2.50 12.37 0.95
C THR A 75 -1.58 11.99 -0.20
N LYS A 76 -0.33 11.70 0.12
CA LYS A 76 0.71 11.33 -0.85
C LYS A 76 1.58 10.20 -0.34
N GLN A 77 2.36 9.62 -1.23
CA GLN A 77 3.38 8.64 -0.83
C GLN A 77 4.36 9.26 0.18
N ALA A 78 4.59 8.55 1.26
CA ALA A 78 5.50 8.96 2.32
C ALA A 78 6.66 7.99 2.51
N GLY A 79 6.80 7.01 1.67
CA GLY A 79 7.91 6.06 1.69
C GLY A 79 7.47 4.61 1.90
N LEU A 80 8.44 3.74 2.09
CA LEU A 80 8.20 2.35 2.44
C LEU A 80 7.78 2.27 3.91
N ASN A 81 6.88 1.35 4.23
CA ASN A 81 6.43 1.11 5.61
C ASN A 81 7.49 0.32 6.40
N THR A 82 8.71 0.84 6.46
CA THR A 82 9.87 0.14 7.02
C THR A 82 9.64 -0.35 8.45
N ILE A 83 9.11 0.51 9.32
CA ILE A 83 8.87 0.16 10.72
C ILE A 83 7.87 -1.00 10.82
N GLY A 84 6.79 -0.94 10.07
CA GLY A 84 5.79 -2.00 10.03
C GLY A 84 6.36 -3.31 9.52
N LEU A 85 7.21 -3.26 8.50
CA LEU A 85 7.85 -4.46 7.94
C LEU A 85 8.83 -5.09 8.94
N GLU A 86 9.62 -4.28 9.62
CA GLU A 86 10.52 -4.77 10.67
C GLU A 86 9.76 -5.46 11.80
N ARG A 87 8.64 -4.87 12.24
CA ARG A 87 7.78 -5.45 13.28
C ARG A 87 7.16 -6.78 12.86
N LYS A 88 6.96 -6.98 11.57
CA LYS A 88 6.41 -8.24 11.03
C LYS A 88 7.49 -9.27 10.71
N GLY A 89 8.74 -9.01 11.06
CA GLY A 89 9.82 -9.97 10.93
C GLY A 89 10.48 -10.03 9.56
N PHE A 90 10.29 -9.03 8.71
CA PHE A 90 10.98 -8.96 7.43
C PHE A 90 12.49 -8.85 7.65
N THR A 91 13.27 -9.58 6.87
CA THR A 91 14.72 -9.50 6.95
C THR A 91 15.24 -8.17 6.39
N LYS A 92 16.46 -7.81 6.77
CA LYS A 92 17.12 -6.61 6.24
C LYS A 92 17.26 -6.68 4.72
N GLU A 93 17.56 -7.85 4.20
CA GLU A 93 17.71 -8.10 2.76
C GLU A 93 16.37 -7.88 2.04
N GLU A 94 15.28 -8.40 2.58
CA GLU A 94 13.95 -8.20 2.03
C GLU A 94 13.56 -6.72 2.00
N ILE A 95 13.81 -6.01 3.10
CA ILE A 95 13.51 -4.58 3.19
C ILE A 95 14.39 -3.76 2.24
N THR A 96 15.68 -4.07 2.16
CA THR A 96 16.59 -3.40 1.24
C THR A 96 16.16 -3.58 -0.22
N ASN A 97 15.73 -4.79 -0.57
CA ASN A 97 15.24 -5.09 -1.92
C ASN A 97 13.98 -4.28 -2.23
N LEU A 98 13.04 -4.21 -1.29
CA LEU A 98 11.82 -3.41 -1.44
C LEU A 98 12.11 -1.90 -1.51
N LYS A 99 13.09 -1.40 -0.76
CA LYS A 99 13.53 0.00 -0.84
C LYS A 99 14.05 0.33 -2.24
N LYS A 100 14.82 -0.58 -2.82
CA LYS A 100 15.32 -0.41 -4.19
C LYS A 100 14.18 -0.36 -5.19
N ALA A 101 13.23 -1.28 -5.08
CA ALA A 101 12.04 -1.31 -5.94
C ALA A 101 11.20 -0.04 -5.77
N TYR A 102 10.99 0.41 -4.55
CA TYR A 102 10.27 1.64 -4.24
C TYR A 102 10.92 2.85 -4.93
N LYS A 103 12.23 2.98 -4.79
CA LYS A 103 12.98 4.09 -5.39
C LYS A 103 12.84 4.10 -6.91
N ILE A 104 12.97 2.95 -7.54
CA ILE A 104 12.81 2.82 -9.00
C ILE A 104 11.42 3.26 -9.42
N PHE A 105 10.39 2.78 -8.73
CA PHE A 105 9.01 3.08 -9.10
C PHE A 105 8.62 4.53 -8.86
N PHE A 106 8.94 5.08 -7.69
CA PHE A 106 8.42 6.38 -7.26
C PHE A 106 9.35 7.56 -7.52
N ARG A 107 10.64 7.35 -7.71
CA ARG A 107 11.62 8.44 -7.72
C ARG A 107 12.41 8.63 -9.00
N GLU A 108 12.28 7.72 -9.97
CA GLU A 108 13.04 7.80 -11.21
C GLU A 108 12.26 8.39 -12.39
N GLY A 109 10.99 8.73 -12.17
CA GLY A 109 10.16 9.36 -13.21
C GLY A 109 9.84 8.45 -14.41
N LEU A 110 9.95 7.14 -14.24
CA LEU A 110 9.66 6.18 -15.29
C LEU A 110 8.16 5.93 -15.42
N LYS A 111 7.74 5.55 -16.63
CA LYS A 111 6.38 5.04 -16.82
C LYS A 111 6.23 3.72 -16.06
N VAL A 112 5.01 3.40 -15.68
CA VAL A 112 4.72 2.19 -14.88
C VAL A 112 5.33 0.94 -15.48
N GLU A 113 5.14 0.71 -16.77
CA GLU A 113 5.67 -0.48 -17.47
C GLU A 113 7.20 -0.52 -17.46
N GLU A 114 7.83 0.62 -17.71
CA GLU A 114 9.29 0.73 -17.69
C GLU A 114 9.85 0.51 -16.29
N ALA A 115 9.19 1.08 -15.28
CA ALA A 115 9.58 0.91 -13.88
C ALA A 115 9.51 -0.55 -13.47
N ILE A 116 8.43 -1.25 -13.81
CA ILE A 116 8.27 -2.68 -13.50
C ILE A 116 9.38 -3.51 -14.16
N LYS A 117 9.67 -3.26 -15.43
CA LYS A 117 10.75 -3.97 -16.13
C LYS A 117 12.11 -3.75 -15.46
N LYS A 118 12.39 -2.52 -15.07
CA LYS A 118 13.64 -2.20 -14.37
C LYS A 118 13.73 -2.87 -13.02
N ILE A 119 12.63 -2.88 -12.26
CA ILE A 119 12.55 -3.57 -10.97
C ILE A 119 12.82 -5.07 -11.15
N GLU A 120 12.17 -5.70 -12.12
CA GLU A 120 12.35 -7.13 -12.38
C GLU A 120 13.80 -7.46 -12.78
N LYS A 121 14.48 -6.55 -13.46
CA LYS A 121 15.87 -6.72 -13.89
C LYS A 121 16.87 -6.50 -12.75
N GLU A 122 16.67 -5.49 -11.92
CA GLU A 122 17.68 -5.03 -10.96
C GLU A 122 17.43 -5.48 -9.52
N CYS A 123 16.23 -5.88 -9.17
CA CYS A 123 15.89 -6.33 -7.82
C CYS A 123 15.88 -7.86 -7.74
N LEU A 124 16.10 -8.38 -6.52
CA LEU A 124 16.01 -9.83 -6.28
C LEU A 124 14.57 -10.30 -6.43
N SER A 125 14.35 -11.37 -7.20
CA SER A 125 13.02 -11.95 -7.41
C SER A 125 12.61 -12.81 -6.22
N ASP A 126 12.21 -12.17 -5.13
CA ASP A 126 11.67 -12.88 -3.98
C ASP A 126 10.13 -12.73 -3.92
N ASP A 127 9.51 -13.44 -2.99
CA ASP A 127 8.04 -13.42 -2.83
C ASP A 127 7.51 -12.02 -2.51
N LYS A 128 8.27 -11.23 -1.77
CA LYS A 128 7.86 -9.87 -1.36
C LYS A 128 7.85 -8.94 -2.56
N LEU A 129 8.88 -9.02 -3.40
CA LEU A 129 8.94 -8.23 -4.63
C LEU A 129 7.75 -8.53 -5.53
N LYS A 130 7.37 -9.79 -5.65
CA LYS A 130 6.21 -10.19 -6.45
C LYS A 130 4.93 -9.55 -5.92
N ILE A 131 4.73 -9.54 -4.61
CA ILE A 131 3.56 -8.89 -3.99
C ILE A 131 3.53 -7.39 -4.33
N PHE A 132 4.68 -6.72 -4.27
CA PHE A 132 4.79 -5.31 -4.63
C PHE A 132 4.40 -5.06 -6.09
N ILE A 133 4.99 -5.81 -7.00
CA ILE A 133 4.73 -5.68 -8.44
C ILE A 133 3.27 -6.00 -8.75
N ASP A 134 2.73 -7.07 -8.20
CA ASP A 134 1.34 -7.46 -8.44
C ASP A 134 0.36 -6.39 -7.96
N SER A 135 0.63 -5.75 -6.83
CA SER A 135 -0.23 -4.67 -6.33
C SER A 135 -0.27 -3.47 -7.29
N ILE A 136 0.85 -3.19 -7.95
CA ILE A 136 0.91 -2.12 -8.96
C ILE A 136 0.16 -2.54 -10.23
N LYS A 137 0.37 -3.77 -10.69
CA LYS A 137 -0.30 -4.29 -11.90
C LYS A 137 -1.81 -4.38 -11.75
N GLN A 138 -2.30 -4.64 -10.54
CA GLN A 138 -3.73 -4.76 -10.24
C GLN A 138 -4.43 -3.40 -10.02
N ALA A 139 -3.67 -2.32 -9.95
CA ALA A 139 -4.23 -0.99 -9.73
C ALA A 139 -5.14 -0.58 -10.89
N THR A 140 -6.36 -0.17 -10.57
CA THR A 140 -7.36 0.23 -11.56
C THR A 140 -7.73 1.71 -11.47
N ARG A 141 -7.46 2.35 -10.34
CA ARG A 141 -7.71 3.78 -10.12
C ARG A 141 -6.44 4.62 -10.19
N GLY A 142 -5.35 4.06 -10.72
CA GLY A 142 -4.04 4.69 -10.69
C GLY A 142 -3.36 4.50 -9.34
N VAL A 143 -2.06 4.64 -9.34
CA VAL A 143 -1.23 4.47 -8.13
C VAL A 143 -1.06 5.82 -7.44
N LEU A 144 -1.35 5.88 -6.14
CA LEU A 144 -1.15 7.08 -5.33
C LEU A 144 0.36 7.37 -5.21
N ARG A 145 0.74 8.57 -5.62
CA ARG A 145 2.15 9.01 -5.61
C ARG A 145 2.40 10.15 -4.63
#